data_c0b80bbb9f36e4b2eeb4609c702d4e00
#
_entry.id   c0b80bbb9f36e4b2eeb4609c702d4e00
#
_cell.length_a   1.000
_cell.length_b   1.000
_cell.length_c   1.000
_cell.angle_alpha   90.00
_cell.angle_beta   90.00
_cell.angle_gamma   90.00
#
_symmetry.space_group_name_H-M   'P 1'
#
loop_
_entity.id
_entity.type
_entity.pdbx_description
1 polymer ?
#
loop_
_entity_poly.entity_id
_entity_poly.type
_entity_poly.pdbx_seq_one_letter_code
_entity_poly.pdbx_strand_id
1 'polypeptide(L)'
;MKLLGIETSCDDTSVALVDETGATLFLETLGQETLHERYGGVVPEVASRAHAQILPSLVQKAFQETNTDISELLAIAVTRGPGLSGSLLVGVSFAKGLAFPHEIPIVPVHHIIAHLRGAFDQISDLHGKTLGLVVSGGHTHLYDVTRWPKLKLISRTVDDAAGETFDKGGKLMGLPFPGGPAIERMASVNTRSILPLTKGPIRTEDPLNFSFSGMKTAFSLKLRQTIHANAGVLSCEDQSLWADSLQTAILDHLFSRITKVIEAESPDTFLLGGGVAINRALRTRMEKLCHQKGINLLMAPPKLCGDNALSIAMIGLDSMKQGLFSPFPYRNFSVQARWDPSE
;
A
#
# COMPACT_ATOMS: atom_id res chain seq x y z
N MET A 1 12.92 13.93 -22.37
CA MET A 1 12.48 14.61 -21.14
C MET A 1 12.17 13.56 -20.08
N LYS A 2 12.33 13.88 -18.77
CA LYS A 2 12.25 12.90 -17.68
C LYS A 2 11.31 13.39 -16.58
N LEU A 3 10.75 12.49 -15.78
CA LEU A 3 9.89 12.84 -14.64
C LEU A 3 10.44 12.17 -13.39
N LEU A 4 10.61 12.97 -12.33
CA LEU A 4 11.08 12.52 -11.02
C LEU A 4 9.89 12.17 -10.14
N GLY A 5 9.84 10.96 -9.59
CA GLY A 5 8.88 10.52 -8.58
C GLY A 5 9.51 10.50 -7.19
N ILE A 6 8.78 10.94 -6.19
CA ILE A 6 9.20 10.95 -4.78
C ILE A 6 8.08 10.38 -3.91
N GLU A 7 8.39 9.35 -3.13
CA GLU A 7 7.50 8.74 -2.14
C GLU A 7 8.14 8.78 -0.75
N THR A 8 7.43 9.36 0.21
CA THR A 8 7.84 9.46 1.63
C THR A 8 6.64 9.43 2.58
N SER A 9 5.54 8.75 2.22
CA SER A 9 4.29 8.86 2.99
C SER A 9 4.31 8.12 4.34
N CYS A 10 5.15 7.11 4.50
CA CYS A 10 5.21 6.28 5.69
C CYS A 10 6.67 6.10 6.18
N ASP A 11 7.26 4.93 6.00
CA ASP A 11 8.60 4.55 6.47
C ASP A 11 9.53 4.09 5.33
N ASP A 12 9.08 4.15 4.10
CA ASP A 12 9.90 3.93 2.91
C ASP A 12 10.27 5.24 2.24
N THR A 13 11.57 5.47 1.99
CA THR A 13 12.04 6.57 1.15
C THR A 13 12.29 6.03 -0.25
N SER A 14 11.50 6.44 -1.23
CA SER A 14 11.65 5.98 -2.61
C SER A 14 11.80 7.13 -3.58
N VAL A 15 12.68 6.92 -4.58
CA VAL A 15 12.89 7.82 -5.71
C VAL A 15 12.86 7.02 -7.00
N ALA A 16 12.17 7.56 -7.99
CA ALA A 16 12.15 7.01 -9.35
C ALA A 16 12.39 8.09 -10.39
N LEU A 17 13.02 7.74 -11.48
CA LEU A 17 13.12 8.55 -12.67
C LEU A 17 12.57 7.76 -13.85
N VAL A 18 11.63 8.35 -14.58
CA VAL A 18 11.05 7.76 -15.78
C VAL A 18 11.22 8.73 -16.97
N ASP A 19 11.28 8.17 -18.17
CA ASP A 19 11.22 8.99 -19.39
C ASP A 19 9.76 9.33 -19.79
N GLU A 20 9.60 10.08 -20.84
CA GLU A 20 8.29 10.51 -21.36
C GLU A 20 7.42 9.36 -21.88
N THR A 21 8.00 8.19 -22.15
CA THR A 21 7.27 6.98 -22.52
C THR A 21 6.76 6.22 -21.30
N GLY A 22 7.36 6.45 -20.12
CA GLY A 22 7.13 5.72 -18.87
C GLY A 22 8.16 4.63 -18.62
N ALA A 23 9.22 4.54 -19.44
CA ALA A 23 10.31 3.61 -19.18
C ALA A 23 11.08 4.03 -17.93
N THR A 24 11.30 3.06 -17.04
CA THR A 24 12.01 3.28 -15.77
C THR A 24 13.50 3.43 -16.03
N LEU A 25 14.05 4.60 -15.74
CA LEU A 25 15.48 4.89 -15.81
C LEU A 25 16.18 4.62 -14.48
N PHE A 26 15.50 4.89 -13.36
CA PHE A 26 15.96 4.65 -12.01
C PHE A 26 14.80 4.33 -11.09
N LEU A 27 14.98 3.40 -10.18
CA LEU A 27 14.07 3.12 -9.08
C LEU A 27 14.87 2.56 -7.91
N GLU A 28 14.83 3.25 -6.78
CA GLU A 28 15.37 2.74 -5.52
C GLU A 28 14.46 3.11 -4.36
N THR A 29 14.25 2.14 -3.48
CA THR A 29 13.48 2.29 -2.24
C THR A 29 14.34 1.85 -1.08
N LEU A 30 14.45 2.68 -0.07
CA LEU A 30 15.18 2.42 1.17
C LEU A 30 14.18 2.39 2.32
N GLY A 31 13.91 1.19 2.83
CA GLY A 31 13.04 0.94 3.97
C GLY A 31 13.70 1.30 5.29
N GLN A 32 12.87 1.54 6.30
CA GLN A 32 13.28 1.91 7.65
C GLN A 32 12.92 0.84 8.69
N GLU A 33 12.68 -0.40 8.27
CA GLU A 33 12.20 -1.48 9.14
C GLU A 33 13.12 -1.68 10.36
N THR A 34 14.44 -1.68 10.13
CA THR A 34 15.44 -1.85 11.20
C THR A 34 15.44 -0.71 12.23
N LEU A 35 15.06 0.52 11.79
CA LEU A 35 14.94 1.66 12.69
C LEU A 35 13.71 1.55 13.59
N HIS A 36 12.65 0.92 13.09
CA HIS A 36 11.36 0.80 13.74
C HIS A 36 11.17 -0.49 14.52
N GLU A 37 11.97 -1.53 14.24
CA GLU A 37 11.88 -2.86 14.85
C GLU A 37 11.85 -2.80 16.39
N ARG A 38 12.76 -2.02 16.99
CA ARG A 38 12.85 -1.85 18.46
C ARG A 38 11.60 -1.25 19.11
N TYR A 39 10.78 -0.55 18.32
CA TYR A 39 9.51 0.03 18.78
C TYR A 39 8.32 -0.89 18.51
N GLY A 40 8.51 -1.89 17.64
CA GLY A 40 7.47 -2.81 17.22
C GLY A 40 6.39 -2.16 16.34
N GLY A 41 6.76 -1.17 15.56
CA GLY A 41 5.92 -0.45 14.62
C GLY A 41 6.48 0.93 14.28
N VAL A 42 5.94 1.58 13.27
CA VAL A 42 6.44 2.87 12.75
C VAL A 42 6.26 3.99 13.76
N VAL A 43 7.34 4.74 14.01
CA VAL A 43 7.36 5.95 14.84
C VAL A 43 7.48 7.18 13.92
N PRO A 44 6.45 8.04 13.82
CA PRO A 44 6.38 9.12 12.82
C PRO A 44 7.57 10.10 12.85
N GLU A 45 8.06 10.44 14.04
CA GLU A 45 9.20 11.36 14.18
C GLU A 45 10.52 10.72 13.71
N VAL A 46 10.70 9.42 13.96
CA VAL A 46 11.87 8.67 13.49
C VAL A 46 11.83 8.59 11.97
N ALA A 47 10.66 8.24 11.40
CA ALA A 47 10.48 8.15 9.97
C ALA A 47 10.79 9.48 9.27
N SER A 48 10.23 10.59 9.73
CA SER A 48 10.45 11.91 9.09
C SER A 48 11.92 12.34 9.13
N ARG A 49 12.65 12.08 10.21
CA ARG A 49 14.08 12.36 10.30
C ARG A 49 14.91 11.51 9.34
N ALA A 50 14.59 10.22 9.21
CA ALA A 50 15.26 9.32 8.27
C ALA A 50 15.03 9.77 6.81
N HIS A 51 13.79 10.13 6.43
CA HIS A 51 13.52 10.69 5.11
C HIS A 51 14.36 11.94 4.82
N ALA A 52 14.47 12.87 5.76
CA ALA A 52 15.24 14.10 5.58
C ALA A 52 16.75 13.83 5.35
N GLN A 53 17.27 12.73 5.91
CA GLN A 53 18.68 12.32 5.72
C GLN A 53 18.88 11.57 4.40
N ILE A 54 17.95 10.70 4.03
CA ILE A 54 18.08 9.76 2.90
C ILE A 54 17.73 10.43 1.56
N LEU A 55 16.63 11.19 1.51
CA LEU A 55 16.05 11.68 0.25
C LEU A 55 17.02 12.50 -0.61
N PRO A 56 17.81 13.45 -0.06
CA PRO A 56 18.75 14.23 -0.87
C PRO A 56 19.79 13.38 -1.58
N SER A 57 20.38 12.41 -0.87
CA SER A 57 21.41 11.53 -1.42
C SER A 57 20.83 10.56 -2.46
N LEU A 58 19.60 10.10 -2.24
CA LEU A 58 18.92 9.19 -3.17
C LEU A 58 18.56 9.89 -4.49
N VAL A 59 18.08 11.15 -4.43
CA VAL A 59 17.85 11.95 -5.64
C VAL A 59 19.16 12.26 -6.37
N GLN A 60 20.21 12.62 -5.64
CA GLN A 60 21.54 12.84 -6.24
C GLN A 60 22.04 11.58 -6.96
N LYS A 61 21.91 10.40 -6.33
CA LYS A 61 22.25 9.11 -6.92
C LYS A 61 21.47 8.87 -8.21
N ALA A 62 20.15 9.11 -8.20
CA ALA A 62 19.30 8.96 -9.39
C ALA A 62 19.81 9.81 -10.57
N PHE A 63 20.18 11.05 -10.32
CA PHE A 63 20.71 11.95 -11.35
C PHE A 63 22.08 11.51 -11.87
N GLN A 64 22.97 11.07 -10.97
CA GLN A 64 24.31 10.59 -11.34
C GLN A 64 24.25 9.30 -12.17
N GLU A 65 23.49 8.29 -11.73
CA GLU A 65 23.43 6.99 -12.43
C GLU A 65 22.75 7.09 -13.80
N THR A 66 21.82 8.02 -13.96
CA THR A 66 21.11 8.23 -15.23
C THR A 66 21.70 9.36 -16.09
N ASN A 67 22.79 9.96 -15.64
CA ASN A 67 23.39 11.16 -16.27
C ASN A 67 22.34 12.22 -16.61
N THR A 68 21.46 12.53 -15.64
CA THR A 68 20.35 13.46 -15.80
C THR A 68 20.73 14.83 -15.26
N ASP A 69 20.57 15.87 -16.08
CA ASP A 69 20.58 17.25 -15.61
C ASP A 69 19.18 17.66 -15.14
N ILE A 70 19.12 18.50 -14.11
CA ILE A 70 17.85 18.97 -13.54
C ILE A 70 16.97 19.70 -14.57
N SER A 71 17.57 20.37 -15.56
CA SER A 71 16.88 21.04 -16.66
C SER A 71 16.16 20.08 -17.62
N GLU A 72 16.46 18.78 -17.56
CA GLU A 72 15.77 17.76 -18.35
C GLU A 72 14.45 17.31 -17.69
N LEU A 73 14.15 17.75 -16.47
CA LEU A 73 12.94 17.36 -15.77
C LEU A 73 11.72 18.10 -16.35
N LEU A 74 10.74 17.31 -16.81
CA LEU A 74 9.41 17.78 -17.16
C LEU A 74 8.59 18.20 -15.95
N ALA A 75 8.68 17.42 -14.89
CA ALA A 75 7.96 17.62 -13.65
C ALA A 75 8.55 16.78 -12.50
N ILE A 76 8.17 17.13 -11.27
CA ILE A 76 8.41 16.33 -10.07
C ILE A 76 7.05 15.88 -9.55
N ALA A 77 6.79 14.57 -9.56
CA ALA A 77 5.64 13.98 -8.90
C ALA A 77 6.00 13.63 -7.46
N VAL A 78 5.19 14.04 -6.51
CA VAL A 78 5.45 13.79 -5.08
C VAL A 78 4.19 13.42 -4.34
N THR A 79 4.28 12.47 -3.45
CA THR A 79 3.16 12.08 -2.59
C THR A 79 2.79 13.24 -1.66
N ARG A 80 1.56 13.73 -1.84
CA ARG A 80 0.96 14.78 -0.99
C ARG A 80 0.22 14.21 0.21
N GLY A 81 -0.28 12.97 0.09
CA GLY A 81 -1.09 12.26 1.07
C GLY A 81 -1.94 11.15 0.47
N PRO A 82 -2.67 10.39 1.29
CA PRO A 82 -2.57 10.37 2.76
C PRO A 82 -1.23 9.80 3.26
N GLY A 83 -0.94 9.96 4.56
CA GLY A 83 0.29 9.44 5.18
C GLY A 83 0.67 10.18 6.46
N LEU A 84 1.85 9.90 6.98
CA LEU A 84 2.41 10.54 8.16
C LEU A 84 2.78 12.00 7.85
N SER A 85 2.18 12.95 8.57
CA SER A 85 2.32 14.39 8.28
C SER A 85 3.77 14.86 8.18
N GLY A 86 4.65 14.41 9.08
CA GLY A 86 6.07 14.77 9.07
C GLY A 86 6.82 14.19 7.88
N SER A 87 6.56 12.92 7.54
CA SER A 87 7.14 12.23 6.40
C SER A 87 6.72 12.87 5.06
N LEU A 88 5.42 13.12 4.89
CA LEU A 88 4.89 13.84 3.72
C LEU A 88 5.50 15.24 3.58
N LEU A 89 5.65 15.96 4.72
CA LEU A 89 6.21 17.31 4.72
C LEU A 89 7.65 17.32 4.21
N VAL A 90 8.46 16.32 4.55
CA VAL A 90 9.83 16.19 4.05
C VAL A 90 9.84 16.06 2.53
N GLY A 91 9.09 15.10 1.96
CA GLY A 91 9.04 14.88 0.51
C GLY A 91 8.53 16.11 -0.25
N VAL A 92 7.41 16.69 0.20
CA VAL A 92 6.81 17.87 -0.45
C VAL A 92 7.72 19.09 -0.34
N SER A 93 8.36 19.33 0.81
CA SER A 93 9.29 20.46 0.98
C SER A 93 10.54 20.30 0.13
N PHE A 94 11.09 19.08 0.07
CA PHE A 94 12.22 18.76 -0.79
C PHE A 94 11.87 18.99 -2.27
N ALA A 95 10.74 18.44 -2.75
CA ALA A 95 10.27 18.64 -4.11
C ALA A 95 10.11 20.12 -4.46
N LYS A 96 9.51 20.92 -3.55
CA LYS A 96 9.36 22.37 -3.74
C LYS A 96 10.72 23.10 -3.77
N GLY A 97 11.65 22.74 -2.87
CA GLY A 97 12.98 23.31 -2.84
C GLY A 97 13.77 23.03 -4.11
N LEU A 98 13.67 21.81 -4.63
CA LEU A 98 14.31 21.39 -5.88
C LEU A 98 13.67 22.08 -7.10
N ALA A 99 12.36 22.19 -7.14
CA ALA A 99 11.62 22.74 -8.27
C ALA A 99 11.72 24.26 -8.39
N PHE A 100 11.77 24.96 -7.24
CA PHE A 100 11.62 26.42 -7.19
C PHE A 100 12.67 27.20 -8.01
N PRO A 101 13.98 26.91 -7.91
CA PRO A 101 15.00 27.64 -8.66
C PRO A 101 14.96 27.42 -10.16
N HIS A 102 14.35 26.32 -10.60
CA HIS A 102 14.31 25.87 -11.99
C HIS A 102 12.92 25.98 -12.62
N GLU A 103 11.95 26.52 -11.90
CA GLU A 103 10.55 26.64 -12.32
C GLU A 103 9.92 25.30 -12.78
N ILE A 104 10.40 24.16 -12.23
CA ILE A 104 9.91 22.84 -12.58
C ILE A 104 8.52 22.63 -12.03
N PRO A 105 7.55 22.16 -12.81
CA PRO A 105 6.22 21.83 -12.34
C PRO A 105 6.23 20.72 -11.29
N ILE A 106 5.34 20.81 -10.27
CA ILE A 106 5.15 19.74 -9.27
C ILE A 106 3.76 19.15 -9.43
N VAL A 107 3.68 17.82 -9.50
CA VAL A 107 2.43 17.06 -9.52
C VAL A 107 2.20 16.44 -8.14
N PRO A 108 1.24 16.93 -7.35
CA PRO A 108 0.87 16.32 -6.09
C PRO A 108 0.10 15.02 -6.37
N VAL A 109 0.59 13.91 -5.80
CA VAL A 109 0.03 12.57 -6.04
C VAL A 109 -0.63 12.03 -4.78
N HIS A 110 -1.75 11.34 -4.99
CA HIS A 110 -2.47 10.62 -3.94
C HIS A 110 -1.88 9.21 -3.76
N HIS A 111 -1.39 8.91 -2.56
CA HIS A 111 -0.70 7.65 -2.23
C HIS A 111 -1.52 6.39 -2.56
N ILE A 112 -2.82 6.38 -2.24
CA ILE A 112 -3.69 5.21 -2.49
C ILE A 112 -3.87 4.96 -4.00
N ILE A 113 -3.97 6.02 -4.81
CA ILE A 113 -4.03 5.90 -6.26
C ILE A 113 -2.75 5.26 -6.78
N ALA A 114 -1.60 5.63 -6.20
CA ALA A 114 -0.31 5.06 -6.58
C ALA A 114 -0.22 3.55 -6.39
N HIS A 115 -0.77 3.00 -5.31
CA HIS A 115 -0.83 1.56 -5.11
C HIS A 115 -1.62 0.83 -6.21
N LEU A 116 -2.70 1.42 -6.73
CA LEU A 116 -3.45 0.83 -7.84
C LEU A 116 -2.74 1.03 -9.19
N ARG A 117 -2.01 2.17 -9.36
CA ARG A 117 -1.27 2.43 -10.60
C ARG A 117 -0.19 1.39 -10.88
N GLY A 118 0.39 0.82 -9.86
CA GLY A 118 1.37 -0.27 -9.99
C GLY A 118 0.81 -1.58 -10.56
N ALA A 119 -0.52 -1.72 -10.69
CA ALA A 119 -1.16 -2.95 -11.13
C ALA A 119 -1.34 -3.06 -12.66
N PHE A 120 -1.10 -2.00 -13.42
CA PHE A 120 -1.27 -2.00 -14.88
C PHE A 120 -0.19 -1.15 -15.57
N ASP A 121 0.12 -1.47 -16.82
CA ASP A 121 1.15 -0.78 -17.58
C ASP A 121 0.59 0.48 -18.25
N GLN A 122 -0.56 0.37 -18.90
CA GLN A 122 -1.22 1.47 -19.61
C GLN A 122 -2.66 1.66 -19.16
N ILE A 123 -3.16 2.89 -19.24
CA ILE A 123 -4.57 3.21 -18.91
C ILE A 123 -5.53 2.42 -19.80
N SER A 124 -5.12 2.11 -21.03
CA SER A 124 -5.87 1.26 -21.96
C SER A 124 -6.10 -0.17 -21.45
N ASP A 125 -5.35 -0.64 -20.45
CA ASP A 125 -5.55 -1.96 -19.84
C ASP A 125 -6.81 -2.01 -18.96
N LEU A 126 -7.34 -0.83 -18.60
CA LEU A 126 -8.57 -0.68 -17.82
C LEU A 126 -9.79 -0.75 -18.76
N HIS A 127 -10.40 -1.92 -18.83
CA HIS A 127 -11.58 -2.14 -19.68
C HIS A 127 -12.86 -2.19 -18.86
N GLY A 128 -13.91 -1.53 -19.38
CA GLY A 128 -15.25 -1.58 -18.82
C GLY A 128 -15.34 -1.11 -17.37
N LYS A 129 -16.24 -1.73 -16.61
CA LYS A 129 -16.36 -1.49 -15.17
C LYS A 129 -15.12 -2.03 -14.44
N THR A 130 -14.37 -1.14 -13.83
CA THR A 130 -13.13 -1.50 -13.15
C THR A 130 -13.21 -1.23 -11.66
N LEU A 131 -12.90 -2.25 -10.86
CA LEU A 131 -12.76 -2.12 -9.40
C LEU A 131 -11.30 -2.22 -9.00
N GLY A 132 -10.95 -1.61 -7.87
CA GLY A 132 -9.58 -1.67 -7.32
C GLY A 132 -9.58 -1.89 -5.82
N LEU A 133 -8.85 -2.90 -5.36
CA LEU A 133 -8.61 -3.17 -3.94
C LEU A 133 -7.20 -2.75 -3.55
N VAL A 134 -7.10 -1.86 -2.58
CA VAL A 134 -5.85 -1.52 -1.90
C VAL A 134 -5.83 -2.18 -0.53
N VAL A 135 -4.84 -3.03 -0.29
CA VAL A 135 -4.60 -3.67 1.01
C VAL A 135 -3.16 -3.42 1.44
N SER A 136 -2.97 -2.53 2.42
CA SER A 136 -1.66 -2.14 2.94
C SER A 136 -1.62 -2.16 4.47
N GLY A 137 -0.51 -1.71 5.06
CA GLY A 137 -0.38 -1.53 6.52
C GLY A 137 -1.47 -0.65 7.09
N GLY A 138 -1.76 0.50 6.46
CA GLY A 138 -2.73 1.48 6.96
C GLY A 138 -4.09 1.47 6.27
N HIS A 139 -4.23 0.78 5.14
CA HIS A 139 -5.43 0.89 4.31
C HIS A 139 -5.98 -0.48 3.87
N THR A 140 -7.29 -0.61 3.93
CA THR A 140 -8.04 -1.74 3.33
C THR A 140 -9.29 -1.13 2.71
N HIS A 141 -9.17 -0.76 1.44
CA HIS A 141 -10.18 0.02 0.72
C HIS A 141 -10.48 -0.59 -0.64
N LEU A 142 -11.76 -0.61 -1.01
CA LEU A 142 -12.25 -1.02 -2.31
C LEU A 142 -12.86 0.17 -3.03
N TYR A 143 -12.45 0.40 -4.27
CA TYR A 143 -12.84 1.54 -5.08
C TYR A 143 -13.45 1.10 -6.42
N ASP A 144 -14.38 1.90 -6.93
CA ASP A 144 -14.68 1.98 -8.35
C ASP A 144 -13.64 2.91 -9.00
N VAL A 145 -12.87 2.38 -9.92
CA VAL A 145 -11.79 3.08 -10.64
C VAL A 145 -12.09 3.23 -12.14
N THR A 146 -13.33 2.99 -12.55
CA THR A 146 -13.78 3.04 -13.96
C THR A 146 -13.44 4.38 -14.63
N ARG A 147 -13.37 5.46 -13.86
CA ARG A 147 -13.04 6.81 -14.35
C ARG A 147 -11.64 7.25 -13.92
N TRP A 148 -10.66 6.37 -14.16
CA TRP A 148 -9.27 6.67 -13.81
C TRP A 148 -8.82 8.08 -14.25
N PRO A 149 -8.10 8.85 -13.43
CA PRO A 149 -7.60 8.52 -12.07
C PRO A 149 -8.57 8.87 -10.93
N LYS A 150 -9.85 9.18 -11.22
CA LYS A 150 -10.84 9.44 -10.18
C LYS A 150 -11.31 8.14 -9.56
N LEU A 151 -11.25 8.06 -8.23
CA LEU A 151 -11.68 6.91 -7.46
C LEU A 151 -12.99 7.23 -6.75
N LYS A 152 -13.92 6.28 -6.77
CA LYS A 152 -15.11 6.34 -5.92
C LYS A 152 -15.02 5.24 -4.87
N LEU A 153 -15.02 5.60 -3.61
CA LEU A 153 -14.96 4.65 -2.51
C LEU A 153 -16.24 3.79 -2.48
N ILE A 154 -16.07 2.46 -2.45
CA ILE A 154 -17.17 1.49 -2.29
C ILE A 154 -17.15 0.93 -0.87
N SER A 155 -15.98 0.59 -0.34
CA SER A 155 -15.83 -0.02 0.97
C SER A 155 -14.48 0.35 1.58
N ARG A 156 -14.45 0.50 2.88
CA ARG A 156 -13.22 0.78 3.63
C ARG A 156 -13.20 0.02 4.95
N THR A 157 -12.01 -0.10 5.54
CA THR A 157 -11.96 -0.50 6.94
C THR A 157 -12.45 0.63 7.85
N VAL A 158 -13.21 0.26 8.89
CA VAL A 158 -13.72 1.20 9.89
C VAL A 158 -12.89 1.21 11.18
N ASP A 159 -11.91 0.32 11.25
CA ASP A 159 -11.00 0.19 12.38
C ASP A 159 -9.57 -0.19 11.89
N ASP A 160 -8.93 -1.22 12.41
CA ASP A 160 -7.61 -1.67 11.96
C ASP A 160 -7.63 -2.04 10.47
N ALA A 161 -6.55 -1.80 9.73
CA ALA A 161 -6.36 -2.33 8.39
C ALA A 161 -5.92 -3.81 8.44
N ALA A 162 -6.04 -4.51 7.30
CA ALA A 162 -5.60 -5.90 7.21
C ALA A 162 -4.11 -6.07 7.51
N GLY A 163 -3.25 -5.20 6.95
CA GLY A 163 -1.81 -5.23 7.20
C GLY A 163 -1.46 -4.96 8.67
N GLU A 164 -2.08 -3.95 9.26
CA GLU A 164 -1.94 -3.67 10.69
C GLU A 164 -2.38 -4.86 11.56
N THR A 165 -3.40 -5.61 11.12
CA THR A 165 -3.86 -6.82 11.81
C THR A 165 -2.83 -7.95 11.71
N PHE A 166 -2.17 -8.10 10.55
CA PHE A 166 -1.03 -8.99 10.38
C PHE A 166 0.13 -8.60 11.31
N ASP A 167 0.52 -7.32 11.35
CA ASP A 167 1.65 -6.86 12.16
C ASP A 167 1.39 -7.05 13.66
N LYS A 168 0.21 -6.67 14.12
CA LYS A 168 -0.19 -6.88 15.51
C LYS A 168 -0.27 -8.37 15.88
N GLY A 169 -0.77 -9.21 14.98
CA GLY A 169 -0.80 -10.66 15.15
C GLY A 169 0.59 -11.27 15.21
N GLY A 170 1.50 -10.88 14.31
CA GLY A 170 2.90 -11.29 14.32
C GLY A 170 3.59 -10.93 15.63
N LYS A 171 3.43 -9.69 16.08
CA LYS A 171 3.97 -9.22 17.37
C LYS A 171 3.48 -10.04 18.56
N LEU A 172 2.17 -10.39 18.59
CA LEU A 172 1.61 -11.23 19.66
C LEU A 172 2.17 -12.66 19.69
N MET A 173 2.59 -13.17 18.54
CA MET A 173 3.25 -14.48 18.40
C MET A 173 4.76 -14.43 18.59
N GLY A 174 5.36 -13.24 18.81
CA GLY A 174 6.81 -13.07 18.89
C GLY A 174 7.52 -13.19 17.53
N LEU A 175 6.80 -13.00 16.43
CA LEU A 175 7.38 -13.01 15.09
C LEU A 175 8.03 -11.65 14.76
N PRO A 176 9.04 -11.62 13.86
CA PRO A 176 9.69 -10.37 13.46
C PRO A 176 8.76 -9.44 12.69
N PHE A 177 9.07 -8.15 12.74
CA PHE A 177 8.45 -7.14 11.90
C PHE A 177 9.13 -7.12 10.50
N PRO A 178 8.37 -6.91 9.39
CA PRO A 178 6.91 -6.78 9.32
C PRO A 178 6.19 -8.12 9.51
N GLY A 179 5.05 -8.07 10.23
CA GLY A 179 4.31 -9.27 10.63
C GLY A 179 3.68 -10.03 9.47
N GLY A 180 3.23 -9.34 8.42
CA GLY A 180 2.59 -9.98 7.26
C GLY A 180 3.45 -11.06 6.62
N PRO A 181 4.66 -10.77 6.12
CA PRO A 181 5.58 -11.77 5.57
C PRO A 181 6.01 -12.85 6.57
N ALA A 182 6.15 -12.49 7.85
CA ALA A 182 6.50 -13.45 8.89
C ALA A 182 5.38 -14.46 9.12
N ILE A 183 4.13 -14.00 9.19
CA ILE A 183 2.94 -14.86 9.31
C ILE A 183 2.80 -15.75 8.07
N GLU A 184 2.97 -15.23 6.87
CA GLU A 184 2.89 -16.02 5.63
C GLU A 184 3.90 -17.17 5.63
N ARG A 185 5.16 -16.90 6.02
CA ARG A 185 6.19 -17.96 6.13
C ARG A 185 5.81 -19.02 7.15
N MET A 186 5.34 -18.61 8.34
CA MET A 186 4.92 -19.55 9.37
C MET A 186 3.68 -20.34 8.99
N ALA A 187 2.69 -19.70 8.36
CA ALA A 187 1.48 -20.35 7.87
C ALA A 187 1.79 -21.42 6.81
N SER A 188 2.79 -21.17 5.95
CA SER A 188 3.14 -22.09 4.84
C SER A 188 3.68 -23.45 5.30
N VAL A 189 4.14 -23.57 6.53
CA VAL A 189 4.65 -24.82 7.12
C VAL A 189 3.65 -25.51 8.06
N ASN A 190 2.45 -24.94 8.22
CA ASN A 190 1.42 -25.54 9.04
C ASN A 190 0.86 -26.81 8.37
N THR A 191 0.82 -27.91 9.13
CA THR A 191 0.25 -29.20 8.72
C THR A 191 -1.01 -29.58 9.51
N ARG A 192 -1.39 -28.75 10.49
CA ARG A 192 -2.52 -28.97 11.40
C ARG A 192 -3.78 -28.26 10.86
N SER A 193 -4.95 -28.74 11.25
CA SER A 193 -6.22 -28.06 10.94
C SER A 193 -6.27 -26.70 11.62
N ILE A 194 -6.62 -25.67 10.85
CA ILE A 194 -6.72 -24.29 11.34
C ILE A 194 -7.78 -24.15 12.44
N LEU A 195 -7.55 -23.21 13.35
CA LEU A 195 -8.48 -22.89 14.41
C LEU A 195 -9.49 -21.82 13.93
N PRO A 196 -10.79 -22.04 14.12
CA PRO A 196 -11.77 -21.03 13.75
C PRO A 196 -11.61 -19.80 14.65
N LEU A 197 -11.30 -18.66 14.03
CA LEU A 197 -11.34 -17.37 14.68
C LEU A 197 -12.73 -16.77 14.48
N THR A 198 -13.52 -16.74 15.54
CA THR A 198 -14.85 -16.12 15.49
C THR A 198 -14.71 -14.63 15.19
N LYS A 199 -15.44 -14.19 14.18
CA LYS A 199 -15.60 -12.77 13.89
C LYS A 199 -16.35 -12.17 15.08
N GLY A 200 -15.75 -11.25 15.82
CA GLY A 200 -16.48 -10.43 16.78
C GLY A 200 -17.61 -9.68 16.07
N PRO A 201 -18.59 -9.12 16.82
CA PRO A 201 -19.65 -8.35 16.20
C PRO A 201 -19.04 -7.23 15.36
N ILE A 202 -19.39 -7.20 14.07
CA ILE A 202 -18.93 -6.16 13.14
C ILE A 202 -19.68 -4.89 13.53
N ARG A 203 -18.97 -3.90 14.03
CA ARG A 203 -19.52 -2.59 14.41
C ARG A 203 -19.48 -1.64 13.21
N THR A 204 -20.23 -1.94 12.18
CA THR A 204 -20.36 -1.05 11.02
C THR A 204 -21.82 -1.04 10.57
N GLU A 205 -22.31 0.15 10.22
CA GLU A 205 -23.64 0.34 9.65
C GLU A 205 -23.72 -0.21 8.22
N ASP A 206 -22.60 -0.13 7.48
CA ASP A 206 -22.52 -0.67 6.13
C ASP A 206 -21.90 -2.07 6.14
N PRO A 207 -22.66 -3.11 5.72
CA PRO A 207 -22.19 -4.51 5.73
C PRO A 207 -21.07 -4.80 4.73
N LEU A 208 -20.75 -3.87 3.82
CA LEU A 208 -19.64 -3.99 2.88
C LEU A 208 -18.33 -3.54 3.50
N ASN A 209 -18.34 -2.69 4.53
CA ASN A 209 -17.13 -2.22 5.18
C ASN A 209 -16.35 -3.36 5.87
N PHE A 210 -15.04 -3.21 5.90
CA PHE A 210 -14.13 -4.12 6.60
C PHE A 210 -14.02 -3.72 8.08
N SER A 211 -13.80 -4.71 8.94
CA SER A 211 -13.51 -4.51 10.38
C SER A 211 -12.66 -5.66 10.88
N PHE A 212 -11.49 -5.38 11.42
CA PHE A 212 -10.51 -6.37 11.87
C PHE A 212 -10.28 -6.33 13.39
N SER A 213 -10.72 -5.30 14.10
CA SER A 213 -10.47 -5.14 15.53
C SER A 213 -11.07 -6.26 16.37
N GLY A 214 -12.27 -6.74 16.03
CA GLY A 214 -12.91 -7.87 16.70
C GLY A 214 -12.14 -9.17 16.51
N MET A 215 -11.61 -9.42 15.32
CA MET A 215 -10.78 -10.57 15.00
C MET A 215 -9.47 -10.55 15.81
N LYS A 216 -8.80 -9.41 15.85
CA LYS A 216 -7.58 -9.20 16.65
C LYS A 216 -7.82 -9.52 18.13
N THR A 217 -8.94 -9.06 18.69
CA THR A 217 -9.29 -9.31 20.09
C THR A 217 -9.52 -10.80 20.34
N ALA A 218 -10.31 -11.46 19.49
CA ALA A 218 -10.56 -12.90 19.58
C ALA A 218 -9.27 -13.73 19.44
N PHE A 219 -8.41 -13.36 18.49
CA PHE A 219 -7.09 -13.95 18.30
C PHE A 219 -6.22 -13.82 19.56
N SER A 220 -6.07 -12.58 20.08
CA SER A 220 -5.26 -12.30 21.26
C SER A 220 -5.71 -13.11 22.49
N LEU A 221 -7.02 -13.21 22.73
CA LEU A 221 -7.56 -13.97 23.85
C LEU A 221 -7.24 -15.46 23.75
N LYS A 222 -7.52 -16.06 22.59
CA LYS A 222 -7.25 -17.50 22.37
C LYS A 222 -5.76 -17.82 22.38
N LEU A 223 -4.93 -16.98 21.76
CA LEU A 223 -3.47 -17.16 21.76
C LEU A 223 -2.90 -17.14 23.18
N ARG A 224 -3.34 -16.18 24.02
CA ARG A 224 -2.93 -16.12 25.44
C ARG A 224 -3.33 -17.37 26.21
N GLN A 225 -4.50 -17.95 25.97
CA GLN A 225 -4.91 -19.22 26.57
C GLN A 225 -3.96 -20.35 26.18
N THR A 226 -3.57 -20.44 24.91
CA THR A 226 -2.59 -21.42 24.41
C THR A 226 -1.23 -21.22 25.07
N ILE A 227 -0.72 -19.99 25.12
CA ILE A 227 0.56 -19.68 25.77
C ILE A 227 0.52 -20.05 27.25
N HIS A 228 -0.56 -19.74 27.96
CA HIS A 228 -0.72 -20.09 29.36
C HIS A 228 -0.75 -21.62 29.60
N ALA A 229 -1.48 -22.34 28.74
CA ALA A 229 -1.54 -23.81 28.79
C ALA A 229 -0.17 -24.48 28.54
N ASN A 230 0.69 -23.83 27.77
CA ASN A 230 2.02 -24.30 27.38
C ASN A 230 3.15 -23.69 28.24
N ALA A 231 2.90 -23.44 29.51
CA ALA A 231 3.89 -22.90 30.47
C ALA A 231 4.58 -21.60 30.04
N GLY A 232 3.86 -20.74 29.29
CA GLY A 232 4.34 -19.43 28.89
C GLY A 232 5.13 -19.39 27.54
N VAL A 233 5.26 -20.53 26.87
CA VAL A 233 6.02 -20.65 25.61
C VAL A 233 5.09 -21.03 24.45
N LEU A 234 5.27 -20.40 23.32
CA LEU A 234 4.61 -20.79 22.08
C LEU A 234 5.59 -21.63 21.24
N SER A 235 5.27 -22.90 21.01
CA SER A 235 6.09 -23.78 20.16
C SER A 235 6.06 -23.32 18.70
N CYS A 236 7.08 -23.71 17.90
CA CYS A 236 7.06 -23.42 16.45
C CYS A 236 5.83 -24.02 15.76
N GLU A 237 5.36 -25.19 16.21
CA GLU A 237 4.15 -25.82 15.68
C GLU A 237 2.90 -25.02 16.01
N ASP A 238 2.80 -24.47 17.24
CA ASP A 238 1.70 -23.59 17.61
C ASP A 238 1.79 -22.25 16.89
N GLN A 239 3.00 -21.69 16.72
CA GLN A 239 3.18 -20.47 15.92
C GLN A 239 2.69 -20.67 14.48
N SER A 240 3.03 -21.80 13.83
CA SER A 240 2.58 -22.09 12.46
C SER A 240 1.06 -22.25 12.38
N LEU A 241 0.45 -22.96 13.32
CA LEU A 241 -1.00 -23.12 13.40
C LEU A 241 -1.72 -21.78 13.60
N TRP A 242 -1.24 -20.95 14.53
CA TRP A 242 -1.84 -19.66 14.82
C TRP A 242 -1.64 -18.66 13.67
N ALA A 243 -0.48 -18.70 13.01
CA ALA A 243 -0.20 -17.88 11.83
C ALA A 243 -1.15 -18.20 10.66
N ASP A 244 -1.34 -19.50 10.36
CA ASP A 244 -2.26 -19.94 9.31
C ASP A 244 -3.72 -19.65 9.66
N SER A 245 -4.11 -19.85 10.93
CA SER A 245 -5.46 -19.54 11.41
C SER A 245 -5.78 -18.05 11.28
N LEU A 246 -4.83 -17.16 11.63
CA LEU A 246 -5.00 -15.72 11.54
C LEU A 246 -5.03 -15.28 10.07
N GLN A 247 -4.08 -15.74 9.25
CA GLN A 247 -4.04 -15.45 7.81
C GLN A 247 -5.36 -15.84 7.14
N THR A 248 -5.82 -17.05 7.37
CA THR A 248 -7.07 -17.56 6.81
C THR A 248 -8.26 -16.70 7.25
N ALA A 249 -8.36 -16.34 8.52
CA ALA A 249 -9.45 -15.51 9.03
C ALA A 249 -9.46 -14.10 8.41
N ILE A 250 -8.29 -13.47 8.24
CA ILE A 250 -8.16 -12.16 7.57
C ILE A 250 -8.61 -12.29 6.11
N LEU A 251 -8.13 -13.29 5.39
CA LEU A 251 -8.49 -13.50 3.99
C LEU A 251 -9.99 -13.82 3.84
N ASP A 252 -10.56 -14.68 4.66
CA ASP A 252 -11.99 -14.98 4.63
C ASP A 252 -12.84 -13.74 4.87
N HIS A 253 -12.39 -12.85 5.75
CA HIS A 253 -13.05 -11.58 5.99
C HIS A 253 -12.99 -10.68 4.74
N LEU A 254 -11.84 -10.54 4.11
CA LEU A 254 -11.67 -9.80 2.85
C LEU A 254 -12.59 -10.36 1.76
N PHE A 255 -12.47 -11.66 1.50
CA PHE A 255 -13.22 -12.31 0.41
C PHE A 255 -14.74 -12.29 0.60
N SER A 256 -15.22 -12.32 1.84
CA SER A 256 -16.65 -12.22 2.11
C SER A 256 -17.27 -10.87 1.70
N ARG A 257 -16.49 -9.79 1.59
CA ARG A 257 -16.92 -8.47 1.11
C ARG A 257 -16.63 -8.30 -0.38
N ILE A 258 -15.43 -8.65 -0.80
CA ILE A 258 -15.03 -8.60 -2.21
C ILE A 258 -16.04 -9.34 -3.08
N THR A 259 -16.44 -10.56 -2.70
CA THR A 259 -17.40 -11.36 -3.46
C THR A 259 -18.76 -10.66 -3.56
N LYS A 260 -19.26 -10.09 -2.48
CA LYS A 260 -20.53 -9.34 -2.50
C LYS A 260 -20.48 -8.12 -3.43
N VAL A 261 -19.36 -7.38 -3.40
CA VAL A 261 -19.16 -6.21 -4.26
C VAL A 261 -19.04 -6.64 -5.73
N ILE A 262 -18.29 -7.70 -6.02
CA ILE A 262 -18.19 -8.26 -7.38
C ILE A 262 -19.55 -8.69 -7.89
N GLU A 263 -20.38 -9.32 -7.06
CA GLU A 263 -21.74 -9.74 -7.45
C GLU A 263 -22.70 -8.57 -7.69
N ALA A 264 -22.54 -7.50 -6.92
CA ALA A 264 -23.37 -6.30 -7.07
C ALA A 264 -22.93 -5.42 -8.26
N GLU A 265 -21.63 -5.27 -8.48
CA GLU A 265 -21.05 -4.31 -9.43
C GLU A 265 -20.72 -4.95 -10.80
N SER A 266 -20.58 -6.29 -10.87
CA SER A 266 -20.23 -7.05 -12.08
C SER A 266 -19.07 -6.44 -12.87
N PRO A 267 -17.87 -6.30 -12.30
CA PRO A 267 -16.76 -5.64 -12.96
C PRO A 267 -16.18 -6.48 -14.10
N ASP A 268 -15.68 -5.81 -15.14
CA ASP A 268 -14.92 -6.40 -16.22
C ASP A 268 -13.45 -6.56 -15.83
N THR A 269 -12.92 -5.62 -15.05
CA THR A 269 -11.53 -5.60 -14.60
C THR A 269 -11.44 -5.41 -13.08
N PHE A 270 -10.48 -6.09 -12.45
CA PHE A 270 -10.19 -5.93 -11.02
C PHE A 270 -8.71 -5.67 -10.79
N LEU A 271 -8.39 -4.59 -10.08
CA LEU A 271 -7.03 -4.22 -9.70
C LEU A 271 -6.74 -4.64 -8.26
N LEU A 272 -5.54 -5.16 -8.01
CA LEU A 272 -5.05 -5.47 -6.66
C LEU A 272 -3.69 -4.81 -6.43
N GLY A 273 -3.63 -3.96 -5.40
CA GLY A 273 -2.41 -3.23 -4.99
C GLY A 273 -2.27 -3.10 -3.48
N GLY A 274 -1.14 -2.52 -3.05
CA GLY A 274 -0.78 -2.35 -1.65
C GLY A 274 0.11 -3.47 -1.11
N GLY A 275 0.84 -3.20 -0.02
CA GLY A 275 1.86 -4.10 0.53
C GLY A 275 1.37 -5.51 0.89
N VAL A 276 0.12 -5.64 1.35
CA VAL A 276 -0.46 -6.97 1.65
C VAL A 276 -0.78 -7.75 0.37
N ALA A 277 -0.89 -7.09 -0.79
CA ALA A 277 -1.08 -7.76 -2.08
C ALA A 277 0.12 -8.63 -2.52
N ILE A 278 1.24 -8.60 -1.80
CA ILE A 278 2.35 -9.54 -1.97
C ILE A 278 1.97 -10.95 -1.48
N ASN A 279 1.07 -11.06 -0.50
CA ASN A 279 0.69 -12.32 0.12
C ASN A 279 0.18 -13.32 -0.92
N ARG A 280 0.84 -14.47 -1.02
CA ARG A 280 0.57 -15.51 -2.04
C ARG A 280 -0.82 -16.10 -1.91
N ALA A 281 -1.29 -16.32 -0.67
CA ALA A 281 -2.62 -16.89 -0.43
C ALA A 281 -3.72 -15.90 -0.88
N LEU A 282 -3.51 -14.58 -0.66
CA LEU A 282 -4.40 -13.54 -1.20
C LEU A 282 -4.44 -13.58 -2.72
N ARG A 283 -3.26 -13.55 -3.38
CA ARG A 283 -3.15 -13.57 -4.85
C ARG A 283 -3.83 -14.79 -5.47
N THR A 284 -3.50 -15.99 -4.98
CA THR A 284 -4.08 -17.24 -5.46
C THR A 284 -5.60 -17.27 -5.32
N ARG A 285 -6.13 -16.76 -4.20
CA ARG A 285 -7.58 -16.67 -4.00
C ARG A 285 -8.23 -15.64 -4.93
N MET A 286 -7.58 -14.50 -5.21
CA MET A 286 -8.07 -13.51 -6.17
C MET A 286 -8.06 -14.06 -7.60
N GLU A 287 -6.98 -14.73 -8.02
CA GLU A 287 -6.88 -15.39 -9.33
C GLU A 287 -8.03 -16.37 -9.52
N LYS A 288 -8.27 -17.23 -8.53
CA LYS A 288 -9.37 -18.20 -8.56
C LYS A 288 -10.75 -17.52 -8.67
N LEU A 289 -11.00 -16.51 -7.86
CA LEU A 289 -12.27 -15.78 -7.84
C LEU A 289 -12.53 -15.07 -9.18
N CYS A 290 -11.55 -14.32 -9.68
CA CYS A 290 -11.67 -13.57 -10.93
C CYS A 290 -11.82 -14.52 -12.13
N HIS A 291 -11.03 -15.60 -12.18
CA HIS A 291 -11.18 -16.63 -13.22
C HIS A 291 -12.58 -17.26 -13.23
N GLN A 292 -13.12 -17.59 -12.07
CA GLN A 292 -14.49 -18.17 -11.95
C GLN A 292 -15.59 -17.19 -12.39
N LYS A 293 -15.36 -15.89 -12.27
CA LYS A 293 -16.32 -14.84 -12.62
C LYS A 293 -16.07 -14.22 -14.01
N GLY A 294 -15.01 -14.66 -14.73
CA GLY A 294 -14.63 -14.09 -16.04
C GLY A 294 -14.10 -12.66 -15.98
N ILE A 295 -13.51 -12.27 -14.84
CA ILE A 295 -13.01 -10.91 -14.59
C ILE A 295 -11.52 -10.86 -14.96
N ASN A 296 -11.10 -9.84 -15.71
CA ASN A 296 -9.69 -9.56 -15.96
C ASN A 296 -9.01 -9.06 -14.66
N LEU A 297 -8.06 -9.84 -14.13
CA LEU A 297 -7.33 -9.50 -12.91
C LEU A 297 -5.97 -8.90 -13.23
N LEU A 298 -5.74 -7.67 -12.80
CA LEU A 298 -4.46 -6.98 -12.87
C LEU A 298 -3.92 -6.78 -11.46
N MET A 299 -2.72 -7.30 -11.21
CA MET A 299 -2.08 -7.25 -9.90
C MET A 299 -0.71 -6.60 -9.98
N ALA A 300 -0.45 -5.65 -9.08
CA ALA A 300 0.87 -5.07 -8.97
C ALA A 300 1.94 -6.18 -8.82
N PRO A 301 3.05 -6.14 -9.57
CA PRO A 301 4.18 -7.01 -9.33
C PRO A 301 4.65 -6.90 -7.87
N PRO A 302 5.12 -7.96 -7.22
CA PRO A 302 5.51 -7.93 -5.81
C PRO A 302 6.43 -6.75 -5.44
N LYS A 303 7.38 -6.41 -6.30
CA LYS A 303 8.31 -5.28 -6.12
C LYS A 303 7.65 -3.89 -6.16
N LEU A 304 6.42 -3.77 -6.69
CA LEU A 304 5.65 -2.53 -6.77
C LEU A 304 4.43 -2.50 -5.85
N CYS A 305 4.21 -3.55 -5.05
CA CYS A 305 3.11 -3.60 -4.09
C CYS A 305 3.35 -2.69 -2.88
N GLY A 306 4.60 -2.56 -2.41
CA GLY A 306 5.00 -1.64 -1.34
C GLY A 306 5.00 -0.18 -1.80
N ASP A 307 5.34 0.72 -0.87
CA ASP A 307 5.49 2.13 -1.15
C ASP A 307 6.65 2.32 -2.12
N ASN A 308 6.38 2.93 -3.28
CA ASN A 308 7.39 3.11 -4.32
C ASN A 308 7.15 4.37 -5.16
N ALA A 309 8.23 5.03 -5.53
CA ALA A 309 8.19 6.26 -6.31
C ALA A 309 7.89 6.05 -7.81
N LEU A 310 8.02 4.81 -8.33
CA LEU A 310 7.67 4.55 -9.73
C LEU A 310 6.17 4.76 -9.97
N SER A 311 5.33 4.23 -9.10
CA SER A 311 3.89 4.45 -9.17
C SER A 311 3.53 5.94 -9.07
N ILE A 312 4.26 6.70 -8.24
CA ILE A 312 4.11 8.16 -8.12
C ILE A 312 4.50 8.85 -9.43
N ALA A 313 5.64 8.50 -10.01
CA ALA A 313 6.10 9.03 -11.29
C ALA A 313 5.10 8.74 -12.41
N MET A 314 4.58 7.52 -12.48
CA MET A 314 3.61 7.11 -13.49
C MET A 314 2.29 7.88 -13.41
N ILE A 315 1.78 8.17 -12.19
CA ILE A 315 0.60 9.04 -12.03
C ILE A 315 0.91 10.46 -12.48
N GLY A 316 2.11 10.97 -12.17
CA GLY A 316 2.56 12.26 -12.66
C GLY A 316 2.51 12.32 -14.19
N LEU A 317 3.03 11.30 -14.85
CA LEU A 317 3.04 11.18 -16.32
C LEU A 317 1.62 11.04 -16.89
N ASP A 318 0.76 10.21 -16.28
CA ASP A 318 -0.65 10.05 -16.66
C ASP A 318 -1.40 11.38 -16.56
N SER A 319 -1.19 12.12 -15.48
CA SER A 319 -1.81 13.44 -15.26
C SER A 319 -1.39 14.47 -16.30
N MET A 320 -0.13 14.46 -16.71
CA MET A 320 0.38 15.34 -17.75
C MET A 320 -0.21 14.98 -19.13
N LYS A 321 -0.23 13.70 -19.50
CA LYS A 321 -0.77 13.22 -20.77
C LYS A 321 -2.27 13.51 -20.91
N GLN A 322 -3.02 13.51 -19.80
CA GLN A 322 -4.46 13.80 -19.78
C GLN A 322 -4.79 15.30 -19.66
N GLY A 323 -3.79 16.16 -19.55
CA GLY A 323 -4.00 17.59 -19.34
C GLY A 323 -4.66 17.94 -18.00
N LEU A 324 -4.63 17.01 -17.03
CA LEU A 324 -5.16 17.21 -15.67
C LEU A 324 -4.23 18.08 -14.82
N PHE A 325 -3.12 18.46 -15.39
CA PHE A 325 -2.05 19.18 -14.72
C PHE A 325 -2.09 20.67 -15.06
N SER A 326 -2.08 21.52 -14.00
CA SER A 326 -1.88 22.96 -14.15
C SER A 326 -0.42 23.28 -13.81
N PRO A 327 0.37 23.88 -14.73
CA PRO A 327 1.82 24.04 -14.53
C PRO A 327 2.22 25.02 -13.41
N PHE A 328 1.28 25.72 -12.75
CA PHE A 328 1.58 26.77 -11.77
C PHE A 328 1.11 26.59 -10.32
N PRO A 329 0.52 25.49 -9.86
CA PRO A 329 -0.01 25.44 -8.49
C PRO A 329 0.99 24.97 -7.42
N TYR A 330 2.29 24.76 -7.72
CA TYR A 330 3.26 24.28 -6.72
C TYR A 330 3.40 25.18 -5.48
N ARG A 331 3.02 26.46 -5.59
CA ARG A 331 3.05 27.41 -4.47
C ARG A 331 1.90 27.21 -3.49
N ASN A 332 0.78 26.62 -3.90
CA ASN A 332 -0.50 26.71 -3.19
C ASN A 332 -1.01 25.39 -2.59
N PHE A 333 -0.23 24.31 -2.54
CA PHE A 333 -0.65 23.10 -1.87
C PHE A 333 0.21 22.78 -0.63
N SER A 334 -0.44 22.21 0.39
CA SER A 334 0.17 21.62 1.57
C SER A 334 -0.04 20.12 1.59
N VAL A 335 0.67 19.44 2.47
CA VAL A 335 0.42 18.00 2.73
C VAL A 335 -1.01 17.77 3.25
N GLN A 336 -1.55 16.61 2.96
CA GLN A 336 -2.86 16.15 3.43
C GLN A 336 -2.71 14.75 4.05
N ALA A 337 -2.45 14.70 5.35
CA ALA A 337 -2.30 13.43 6.08
C ALA A 337 -3.57 12.56 5.99
N ARG A 338 -4.72 13.18 5.83
CA ARG A 338 -6.00 12.55 5.52
C ARG A 338 -6.53 13.18 4.24
N TRP A 339 -6.51 12.44 3.17
CA TRP A 339 -6.97 12.88 1.85
C TRP A 339 -7.90 11.82 1.29
N ASP A 340 -9.14 12.22 0.96
CA ASP A 340 -10.09 11.34 0.29
C ASP A 340 -9.78 11.35 -1.22
N PRO A 341 -9.55 10.20 -1.87
CA PRO A 341 -9.23 10.15 -3.29
C PRO A 341 -10.39 10.52 -4.22
N SER A 342 -11.59 10.78 -3.67
CA SER A 342 -12.75 11.30 -4.41
C SER A 342 -12.74 12.83 -4.54
N GLU A 343 -11.90 13.52 -3.73
CA GLU A 343 -11.70 14.97 -3.78
C GLU A 343 -10.64 15.34 -4.84
#